data_0032ebde8c0c3c5276cc589ecd36e9d1
#
_entry.id   0032ebde8c0c3c5276cc589ecd36e9d1
#
_cell.length_a   1.000
_cell.length_b   1.000
_cell.length_c   1.000
_cell.angle_alpha   90.00
_cell.angle_beta   90.00
_cell.angle_gamma   90.00
#
_symmetry.space_group_name_H-M   'P 1'
#
loop_
_entity.id
_entity.type
_entity.pdbx_description
1 polymer ?
#
loop_
_entity_poly.entity_id
_entity_poly.type
_entity_poly.pdbx_seq_one_letter_code
_entity_poly.pdbx_strand_id
1 'polypeptide(L)'
;MQLAAAGTRAACPAAAPQRIAIVTDAWLPQMNGVVRTLTTTCEHLRAQGHEVLVISPDQFSSVACPTYPEIRLALALPGVVGERLRTFAPEAIHIATEGPLGMAARGYCTRRGIRFTTAYHTQFPDYLASRTHLPAQWFWRYIEWFHRPARRVLVATESISAELRAHGLPQLHRWSRGVDLACFTPDAPPPPEFADLPRPIQLYVGRVAVEKNIGAFLANGYPGSKVVVGDGPALETLRADHPEGHFLGRRTGRGLAGCYAGADVFVFPSRTDTFGLVMIEALACGTPVAA
;
A
#
# COMPACT_ATOMS: atom_id res chain seq x y z
N MET A 1 -2.47 -33.95 -0.32
CA MET A 1 -3.39 -32.98 0.36
C MET A 1 -4.10 -32.20 -0.75
N GLN A 2 -5.35 -32.60 -1.05
CA GLN A 2 -6.12 -31.99 -2.15
C GLN A 2 -6.52 -30.54 -1.78
N LEU A 3 -6.08 -29.60 -2.59
CA LEU A 3 -6.59 -28.22 -2.56
C LEU A 3 -8.06 -28.24 -2.97
N ALA A 4 -8.93 -27.91 -2.04
CA ALA A 4 -10.36 -27.74 -2.31
C ALA A 4 -10.52 -26.64 -3.36
N ALA A 5 -11.20 -26.96 -4.47
CA ALA A 5 -11.55 -26.03 -5.52
C ALA A 5 -12.30 -24.85 -4.92
N ALA A 6 -11.75 -23.65 -5.13
CA ALA A 6 -12.38 -22.39 -4.77
C ALA A 6 -13.71 -22.29 -5.52
N GLY A 7 -14.82 -22.43 -4.79
CA GLY A 7 -16.15 -22.25 -5.33
C GLY A 7 -16.25 -20.90 -6.04
N THR A 8 -16.73 -20.93 -7.27
CA THR A 8 -17.12 -19.76 -8.06
C THR A 8 -18.07 -18.90 -7.22
N ARG A 9 -17.57 -17.80 -6.66
CA ARG A 9 -18.43 -16.79 -6.05
C ARG A 9 -19.40 -16.34 -7.14
N ALA A 10 -20.68 -16.56 -6.93
CA ALA A 10 -21.73 -16.01 -7.78
C ALA A 10 -21.43 -14.52 -8.00
N ALA A 11 -21.39 -14.10 -9.26
CA ALA A 11 -21.21 -12.71 -9.62
C ALA A 11 -22.29 -11.90 -8.91
N CYS A 12 -21.89 -11.00 -8.03
CA CYS A 12 -22.80 -10.04 -7.43
C CYS A 12 -23.49 -9.30 -8.57
N PRO A 13 -24.82 -9.13 -8.59
CA PRO A 13 -25.47 -8.38 -9.65
C PRO A 13 -24.78 -7.02 -9.78
N ALA A 14 -24.48 -6.62 -11.01
CA ALA A 14 -23.80 -5.37 -11.28
C ALA A 14 -24.59 -4.24 -10.61
N ALA A 15 -23.97 -3.58 -9.64
CA ALA A 15 -24.60 -2.41 -9.01
C ALA A 15 -24.82 -1.34 -10.07
N ALA A 16 -25.90 -0.58 -9.96
CA ALA A 16 -26.14 0.56 -10.86
C ALA A 16 -24.91 1.48 -10.86
N PRO A 17 -24.55 2.08 -12.02
CA PRO A 17 -23.48 3.05 -12.11
C PRO A 17 -23.62 4.14 -11.05
N GLN A 18 -22.55 4.44 -10.35
CA GLN A 18 -22.53 5.43 -9.28
C GLN A 18 -21.39 6.43 -9.50
N ARG A 19 -21.55 7.63 -8.97
CA ARG A 19 -20.48 8.62 -8.85
C ARG A 19 -19.75 8.42 -7.53
N ILE A 20 -18.49 8.06 -7.61
CA ILE A 20 -17.65 7.72 -6.44
C ILE A 20 -16.49 8.70 -6.36
N ALA A 21 -16.33 9.38 -5.23
CA ALA A 21 -15.17 10.22 -4.97
C ALA A 21 -14.18 9.50 -4.08
N ILE A 22 -12.91 9.46 -4.50
CA ILE A 22 -11.78 8.96 -3.72
C ILE A 22 -10.85 10.12 -3.42
N VAL A 23 -10.61 10.39 -2.12
CA VAL A 23 -9.72 11.45 -1.67
C VAL A 23 -8.50 10.82 -1.02
N THR A 24 -7.30 11.20 -1.49
CA THR A 24 -6.05 10.58 -1.03
C THR A 24 -4.89 11.56 -1.06
N ASP A 25 -3.96 11.44 -0.11
CA ASP A 25 -2.67 12.13 -0.10
C ASP A 25 -1.54 11.26 -0.69
N ALA A 26 -1.86 9.99 -1.01
CA ALA A 26 -0.95 9.05 -1.66
C ALA A 26 -1.40 8.79 -3.10
N TRP A 27 -0.70 9.35 -4.07
CA TRP A 27 -0.99 9.21 -5.50
C TRP A 27 0.28 9.28 -6.34
N LEU A 28 0.16 9.00 -7.63
CA LEU A 28 1.27 9.13 -8.58
C LEU A 28 1.91 10.54 -8.50
N PRO A 29 3.21 10.67 -8.67
CA PRO A 29 4.22 9.67 -9.04
C PRO A 29 4.75 8.81 -7.90
N GLN A 30 4.21 8.92 -6.67
CA GLN A 30 4.62 8.07 -5.56
C GLN A 30 4.37 6.59 -5.90
N MET A 31 5.28 5.71 -5.45
CA MET A 31 5.19 4.27 -5.69
C MET A 31 5.22 3.53 -4.36
N ASN A 32 4.04 3.22 -3.87
CA ASN A 32 3.84 2.45 -2.64
C ASN A 32 2.57 1.60 -2.73
N GLY A 33 2.36 0.72 -1.76
CA GLY A 33 1.21 -0.19 -1.72
C GLY A 33 -0.15 0.51 -1.69
N VAL A 34 -0.22 1.73 -1.12
CA VAL A 34 -1.46 2.52 -1.07
C VAL A 34 -1.83 3.01 -2.47
N VAL A 35 -0.88 3.65 -3.16
CA VAL A 35 -1.08 4.14 -4.54
C VAL A 35 -1.51 2.99 -5.45
N ARG A 36 -0.80 1.85 -5.39
CA ARG A 36 -1.12 0.69 -6.20
C ARG A 36 -2.53 0.15 -5.91
N THR A 37 -2.90 0.05 -4.64
CA THR A 37 -4.25 -0.36 -4.24
C THR A 37 -5.32 0.58 -4.79
N LEU A 38 -5.11 1.89 -4.66
CA LEU A 38 -6.10 2.89 -5.07
C LEU A 38 -6.21 2.99 -6.60
N THR A 39 -5.11 2.95 -7.35
CA THR A 39 -5.13 2.97 -8.81
C THR A 39 -5.87 1.76 -9.36
N THR A 40 -5.52 0.55 -8.90
CA THR A 40 -6.22 -0.68 -9.30
C THR A 40 -7.71 -0.63 -8.92
N THR A 41 -8.05 -0.11 -7.74
CA THR A 41 -9.46 0.06 -7.32
C THR A 41 -10.20 1.01 -8.27
N CYS A 42 -9.60 2.15 -8.61
CA CYS A 42 -10.21 3.11 -9.56
C CYS A 42 -10.42 2.48 -10.94
N GLU A 43 -9.45 1.73 -11.44
CA GLU A 43 -9.54 1.02 -12.72
C GLU A 43 -10.71 0.02 -12.73
N HIS A 44 -10.82 -0.80 -11.68
CA HIS A 44 -11.92 -1.77 -11.57
C HIS A 44 -13.29 -1.11 -11.43
N LEU A 45 -13.40 -0.03 -10.64
CA LEU A 45 -14.66 0.71 -10.52
C LEU A 45 -15.09 1.31 -11.87
N ARG A 46 -14.15 1.90 -12.61
CA ARG A 46 -14.43 2.44 -13.96
C ARG A 46 -14.80 1.34 -14.94
N ALA A 47 -14.12 0.19 -14.89
CA ALA A 47 -14.46 -0.97 -15.72
C ALA A 47 -15.86 -1.53 -15.42
N GLN A 48 -16.36 -1.34 -14.19
CA GLN A 48 -17.72 -1.68 -13.78
C GLN A 48 -18.77 -0.60 -14.15
N GLY A 49 -18.37 0.47 -14.82
CA GLY A 49 -19.25 1.53 -15.27
C GLY A 49 -19.48 2.67 -14.27
N HIS A 50 -18.74 2.68 -13.14
CA HIS A 50 -18.81 3.79 -12.19
C HIS A 50 -18.02 5.01 -12.67
N GLU A 51 -18.53 6.21 -12.37
CA GLU A 51 -17.80 7.45 -12.56
C GLU A 51 -16.94 7.75 -11.32
N VAL A 52 -15.60 7.80 -11.49
CA VAL A 52 -14.66 7.93 -10.37
C VAL A 52 -13.91 9.24 -10.44
N LEU A 53 -14.18 10.13 -9.48
CA LEU A 53 -13.37 11.33 -9.19
C LEU A 53 -12.26 10.96 -8.20
N VAL A 54 -11.02 11.23 -8.57
CA VAL A 54 -9.89 11.17 -7.64
C VAL A 54 -9.46 12.59 -7.29
N ILE A 55 -9.35 12.89 -5.99
CA ILE A 55 -8.78 14.14 -5.47
C ILE A 55 -7.45 13.77 -4.81
N SER A 56 -6.34 14.22 -5.41
CA SER A 56 -4.97 13.79 -5.10
C SER A 56 -3.95 14.93 -5.16
N PRO A 57 -2.75 14.80 -4.57
CA PRO A 57 -1.78 15.89 -4.40
C PRO A 57 -1.27 16.52 -5.69
N ASP A 58 -1.21 15.78 -6.80
CA ASP A 58 -0.76 16.24 -8.12
C ASP A 58 -1.64 17.36 -8.70
N GLN A 59 -2.85 17.54 -8.16
CA GLN A 59 -3.82 18.55 -8.58
C GLN A 59 -3.69 19.87 -7.78
N PHE A 60 -2.73 19.96 -6.87
CA PHE A 60 -2.55 21.09 -5.96
C PHE A 60 -1.08 21.48 -5.86
N SER A 61 -0.82 22.73 -5.47
CA SER A 61 0.49 23.09 -4.96
C SER A 61 0.84 22.22 -3.75
N SER A 62 2.07 21.72 -3.68
CA SER A 62 2.45 20.77 -2.65
C SER A 62 3.85 21.03 -2.12
N VAL A 63 4.10 20.69 -0.87
CA VAL A 63 5.41 20.71 -0.23
C VAL A 63 5.88 19.28 0.05
N ALA A 64 7.20 19.10 0.06
CA ALA A 64 7.77 17.82 0.46
C ALA A 64 7.48 17.56 1.94
N CYS A 65 7.10 16.32 2.30
CA CYS A 65 7.01 15.92 3.70
C CYS A 65 8.42 15.95 4.34
N PRO A 66 8.62 16.60 5.48
CA PRO A 66 9.95 16.75 6.08
C PRO A 66 10.69 15.44 6.35
N THR A 67 9.95 14.36 6.65
CA THR A 67 10.49 13.03 6.95
C THR A 67 10.57 12.12 5.72
N TYR A 68 9.87 12.47 4.64
CA TYR A 68 9.78 11.73 3.37
C TYR A 68 9.61 12.70 2.22
N PRO A 69 10.68 13.25 1.67
CA PRO A 69 10.63 14.26 0.60
C PRO A 69 9.89 13.81 -0.66
N GLU A 70 9.84 12.52 -0.90
CA GLU A 70 9.09 11.90 -2.00
C GLU A 70 7.56 11.91 -1.78
N ILE A 71 7.11 12.07 -0.52
CA ILE A 71 5.69 12.26 -0.21
C ILE A 71 5.38 13.74 -0.31
N ARG A 72 4.46 14.09 -1.18
CA ARG A 72 4.02 15.47 -1.41
C ARG A 72 2.75 15.73 -0.60
N LEU A 73 2.83 16.69 0.31
CA LEU A 73 1.70 17.17 1.10
C LEU A 73 1.01 18.31 0.34
N ALA A 74 -0.25 18.11 -0.03
CA ALA A 74 -1.01 19.13 -0.76
C ALA A 74 -1.31 20.34 0.11
N LEU A 75 -1.07 21.53 -0.41
CA LEU A 75 -1.47 22.81 0.18
C LEU A 75 -2.90 23.15 -0.28
N ALA A 76 -3.84 22.27 0.01
CA ALA A 76 -5.23 22.47 -0.40
C ALA A 76 -6.01 23.20 0.69
N LEU A 77 -6.61 24.34 0.32
CA LEU A 77 -7.57 25.00 1.19
C LEU A 77 -8.80 24.07 1.34
N PRO A 78 -9.34 23.89 2.56
CA PRO A 78 -10.49 23.01 2.80
C PRO A 78 -11.70 23.31 1.91
N GLY A 79 -11.89 24.58 1.51
CA GLY A 79 -12.96 24.99 0.61
C GLY A 79 -12.82 24.42 -0.80
N VAL A 80 -11.60 24.26 -1.32
CA VAL A 80 -11.36 23.76 -2.69
C VAL A 80 -11.72 22.27 -2.80
N VAL A 81 -11.35 21.46 -1.82
CA VAL A 81 -11.73 20.04 -1.76
C VAL A 81 -13.26 19.90 -1.64
N GLY A 82 -13.87 20.69 -0.76
CA GLY A 82 -15.31 20.71 -0.58
C GLY A 82 -16.07 21.15 -1.85
N GLU A 83 -15.56 22.12 -2.60
CA GLU A 83 -16.16 22.57 -3.85
C GLU A 83 -16.10 21.49 -4.94
N ARG A 84 -14.98 20.79 -5.09
CA ARG A 84 -14.87 19.65 -6.03
C ARG A 84 -15.86 18.55 -5.70
N LEU A 85 -16.00 18.19 -4.42
CA LEU A 85 -16.97 17.21 -3.97
C LEU A 85 -18.41 17.68 -4.24
N ARG A 86 -18.69 18.96 -3.98
CA ARG A 86 -20.02 19.55 -4.24
C ARG A 86 -20.37 19.51 -5.73
N THR A 87 -19.43 19.89 -6.59
CA THR A 87 -19.64 19.95 -8.06
C THR A 87 -19.80 18.56 -8.65
N PHE A 88 -19.01 17.60 -8.22
CA PHE A 88 -19.11 16.22 -8.67
C PHE A 88 -20.36 15.52 -8.13
N ALA A 89 -20.88 15.97 -6.98
CA ALA A 89 -22.05 15.40 -6.29
C ALA A 89 -21.97 13.86 -6.15
N PRO A 90 -20.95 13.30 -5.49
CA PRO A 90 -20.75 11.86 -5.38
C PRO A 90 -21.84 11.20 -4.53
N GLU A 91 -22.22 9.98 -4.89
CA GLU A 91 -23.11 9.11 -4.11
C GLU A 91 -22.35 8.35 -3.04
N ALA A 92 -21.05 8.12 -3.25
CA ALA A 92 -20.15 7.52 -2.28
C ALA A 92 -18.84 8.32 -2.18
N ILE A 93 -18.37 8.52 -0.95
CA ILE A 93 -17.09 9.18 -0.67
C ILE A 93 -16.20 8.24 0.12
N HIS A 94 -15.00 8.00 -0.40
CA HIS A 94 -13.93 7.27 0.29
C HIS A 94 -12.74 8.18 0.55
N ILE A 95 -12.37 8.35 1.80
CA ILE A 95 -11.20 9.12 2.24
C ILE A 95 -10.11 8.09 2.59
N ALA A 96 -9.15 7.94 1.69
CA ALA A 96 -8.21 6.82 1.74
C ALA A 96 -6.99 7.07 2.65
N THR A 97 -6.69 8.33 2.97
CA THR A 97 -5.53 8.69 3.78
C THR A 97 -5.84 9.81 4.77
N GLU A 98 -5.02 9.90 5.82
CA GLU A 98 -5.20 10.80 6.95
C GLU A 98 -4.46 12.14 6.79
N GLY A 99 -3.97 12.44 5.59
CA GLY A 99 -3.22 13.67 5.30
C GLY A 99 -4.10 14.91 5.08
N PRO A 100 -3.51 16.02 4.57
CA PRO A 100 -4.21 17.29 4.41
C PRO A 100 -5.48 17.23 3.56
N LEU A 101 -5.45 16.49 2.44
CA LEU A 101 -6.64 16.30 1.59
C LEU A 101 -7.71 15.49 2.30
N GLY A 102 -7.30 14.40 2.98
CA GLY A 102 -8.20 13.60 3.80
C GLY A 102 -8.85 14.42 4.92
N MET A 103 -8.10 15.27 5.60
CA MET A 103 -8.63 16.19 6.62
C MET A 103 -9.62 17.19 6.06
N ALA A 104 -9.34 17.77 4.89
CA ALA A 104 -10.24 18.71 4.22
C ALA A 104 -11.57 18.05 3.83
N ALA A 105 -11.51 16.85 3.24
CA ALA A 105 -12.69 16.07 2.86
C ALA A 105 -13.49 15.62 4.09
N ARG A 106 -12.83 15.11 5.13
CA ARG A 106 -13.47 14.75 6.40
C ARG A 106 -14.21 15.94 7.02
N GLY A 107 -13.54 17.10 7.08
CA GLY A 107 -14.17 18.33 7.60
C GLY A 107 -15.37 18.79 6.77
N TYR A 108 -15.31 18.65 5.45
CA TYR A 108 -16.44 18.92 4.56
C TYR A 108 -17.61 17.99 4.85
N CYS A 109 -17.35 16.67 4.88
CA CYS A 109 -18.39 15.66 5.10
C CYS A 109 -19.04 15.78 6.48
N THR A 110 -18.24 15.94 7.54
CA THR A 110 -18.76 16.02 8.92
C THR A 110 -19.64 17.26 9.14
N ARG A 111 -19.22 18.43 8.63
CA ARG A 111 -20.03 19.67 8.75
C ARG A 111 -21.36 19.60 8.01
N ARG A 112 -21.49 18.73 7.02
CA ARG A 112 -22.70 18.57 6.19
C ARG A 112 -23.50 17.31 6.48
N GLY A 113 -23.06 16.49 7.44
CA GLY A 113 -23.68 15.20 7.74
C GLY A 113 -23.61 14.18 6.59
N ILE A 114 -22.63 14.34 5.66
CA ILE A 114 -22.44 13.43 4.53
C ILE A 114 -21.71 12.19 5.02
N ARG A 115 -22.24 11.01 4.72
CA ARG A 115 -21.62 9.73 5.05
C ARG A 115 -20.41 9.46 4.16
N PHE A 116 -19.32 8.95 4.76
CA PHE A 116 -18.11 8.57 4.05
C PHE A 116 -17.47 7.33 4.67
N THR A 117 -16.59 6.69 3.94
CA THR A 117 -15.74 5.62 4.42
C THR A 117 -14.29 6.09 4.48
N THR A 118 -13.49 5.46 5.35
CA THR A 118 -12.05 5.68 5.40
C THR A 118 -11.30 4.36 5.26
N ALA A 119 -9.99 4.41 5.08
CA ALA A 119 -9.14 3.23 5.14
C ALA A 119 -7.93 3.50 6.04
N TYR A 120 -7.49 2.48 6.77
CA TYR A 120 -6.24 2.49 7.51
C TYR A 120 -5.20 1.65 6.76
N HIS A 121 -4.27 2.34 6.12
CA HIS A 121 -3.29 1.73 5.22
C HIS A 121 -1.91 1.58 5.84
N THR A 122 -1.56 2.37 6.85
CA THR A 122 -0.20 2.46 7.37
C THR A 122 -0.23 2.56 8.90
N GLN A 123 0.63 1.82 9.59
CA GLN A 123 0.81 1.91 11.03
C GLN A 123 1.59 3.18 11.41
N PHE A 124 0.99 4.35 11.16
CA PHE A 124 1.61 5.64 11.42
C PHE A 124 1.96 5.90 12.89
N PRO A 125 1.15 5.52 13.90
CA PRO A 125 1.41 5.93 15.27
C PRO A 125 2.75 5.48 15.80
N ASP A 126 3.06 4.20 15.73
CA ASP A 126 4.33 3.66 16.25
C ASP A 126 5.53 4.10 15.42
N TYR A 127 5.32 4.20 14.10
CA TYR A 127 6.33 4.68 13.17
C TYR A 127 6.69 6.16 13.42
N LEU A 128 5.71 7.05 13.59
CA LEU A 128 5.96 8.45 13.90
C LEU A 128 6.54 8.62 15.30
N ALA A 129 6.09 7.84 16.28
CA ALA A 129 6.64 7.86 17.63
C ALA A 129 8.13 7.55 17.64
N SER A 130 8.57 6.50 16.91
CA SER A 130 9.96 6.12 16.83
C SER A 130 10.88 7.18 16.18
N ARG A 131 10.34 7.99 15.28
CA ARG A 131 11.09 9.05 14.58
C ARG A 131 11.06 10.41 15.25
N THR A 132 9.94 10.75 15.85
CA THR A 132 9.76 12.08 16.46
C THR A 132 10.08 12.11 17.95
N HIS A 133 10.27 10.93 18.57
CA HIS A 133 10.38 10.75 20.03
C HIS A 133 9.16 11.28 20.80
N LEU A 134 8.03 11.53 20.12
CA LEU A 134 6.77 11.91 20.75
C LEU A 134 6.00 10.66 21.17
N PRO A 135 5.18 10.72 22.22
CA PRO A 135 4.38 9.59 22.67
C PRO A 135 3.44 9.06 21.58
N ALA A 136 3.47 7.76 21.30
CA ALA A 136 2.60 7.10 20.31
C ALA A 136 1.10 7.40 20.54
N GLN A 137 0.73 7.57 21.79
CA GLN A 137 -0.63 7.90 22.21
C GLN A 137 -1.18 9.20 21.57
N TRP A 138 -0.35 10.20 21.22
CA TRP A 138 -0.81 11.41 20.54
C TRP A 138 -1.22 11.12 19.11
N PHE A 139 -0.45 10.27 18.43
CA PHE A 139 -0.77 9.81 17.07
C PHE A 139 -2.01 8.92 17.06
N TRP A 140 -2.15 8.04 18.05
CA TRP A 140 -3.35 7.22 18.20
C TRP A 140 -4.60 8.06 18.42
N ARG A 141 -4.56 9.10 19.26
CA ARG A 141 -5.68 10.04 19.43
C ARG A 141 -6.07 10.75 18.13
N TYR A 142 -5.07 11.06 17.28
CA TYR A 142 -5.34 11.62 15.95
C TYR A 142 -6.05 10.60 15.05
N ILE A 143 -5.58 9.37 14.98
CA ILE A 143 -6.19 8.28 14.20
C ILE A 143 -7.63 8.02 14.65
N GLU A 144 -7.85 7.89 15.95
CA GLU A 144 -9.19 7.73 16.54
C GLU A 144 -10.11 8.89 16.16
N TRP A 145 -9.64 10.12 16.33
CA TRP A 145 -10.41 11.32 15.99
C TRP A 145 -10.73 11.36 14.48
N PHE A 146 -9.77 11.02 13.63
CA PHE A 146 -9.93 11.07 12.18
C PHE A 146 -10.98 10.05 11.70
N HIS A 147 -10.89 8.82 12.16
CA HIS A 147 -11.75 7.73 11.69
C HIS A 147 -13.10 7.64 12.38
N ARG A 148 -13.25 8.18 13.59
CA ARG A 148 -14.49 8.07 14.40
C ARG A 148 -15.78 8.42 13.65
N PRO A 149 -15.87 9.50 12.85
CA PRO A 149 -17.10 9.85 12.13
C PRO A 149 -17.34 9.04 10.86
N ALA A 150 -16.42 8.20 10.44
CA ALA A 150 -16.58 7.37 9.25
C ALA A 150 -17.65 6.30 9.47
N ARG A 151 -18.46 6.02 8.44
CA ARG A 151 -19.44 4.92 8.50
C ARG A 151 -18.78 3.55 8.58
N ARG A 152 -17.65 3.39 7.90
CA ARG A 152 -16.79 2.20 7.93
C ARG A 152 -15.34 2.64 7.80
N VAL A 153 -14.46 1.94 8.51
CA VAL A 153 -13.01 2.02 8.35
C VAL A 153 -12.55 0.73 7.68
N LEU A 154 -11.98 0.85 6.50
CA LEU A 154 -11.51 -0.30 5.73
C LEU A 154 -10.13 -0.72 6.23
N VAL A 155 -9.95 -2.00 6.52
CA VAL A 155 -8.72 -2.56 7.08
C VAL A 155 -8.30 -3.83 6.34
N ALA A 156 -6.99 -4.04 6.19
CA ALA A 156 -6.47 -5.10 5.36
C ALA A 156 -6.43 -6.48 6.07
N THR A 157 -6.12 -6.50 7.37
CA THR A 157 -5.89 -7.74 8.14
C THR A 157 -6.70 -7.76 9.43
N GLU A 158 -6.85 -8.95 10.02
CA GLU A 158 -7.53 -9.09 11.31
C GLU A 158 -6.70 -8.56 12.48
N SER A 159 -5.36 -8.65 12.39
CA SER A 159 -4.46 -8.06 13.39
C SER A 159 -4.67 -6.55 13.51
N ILE A 160 -4.72 -5.84 12.38
CA ILE A 160 -5.03 -4.41 12.34
C ILE A 160 -6.46 -4.13 12.84
N SER A 161 -7.43 -5.02 12.52
CA SER A 161 -8.78 -4.88 13.06
C SER A 161 -8.81 -4.97 14.59
N ALA A 162 -8.07 -5.92 15.16
CA ALA A 162 -7.99 -6.08 16.60
C ALA A 162 -7.34 -4.86 17.28
N GLU A 163 -6.27 -4.35 16.72
CA GLU A 163 -5.58 -3.16 17.20
C GLU A 163 -6.49 -1.91 17.19
N LEU A 164 -7.15 -1.63 16.07
CA LEU A 164 -8.06 -0.48 15.97
C LEU A 164 -9.29 -0.60 16.88
N ARG A 165 -9.80 -1.84 17.10
CA ARG A 165 -10.86 -2.07 18.10
C ARG A 165 -10.40 -1.75 19.51
N ALA A 166 -9.17 -2.13 19.88
CA ALA A 166 -8.59 -1.80 21.16
C ALA A 166 -8.45 -0.27 21.36
N HIS A 167 -8.30 0.49 20.28
CA HIS A 167 -8.30 1.94 20.25
C HIS A 167 -9.70 2.57 20.06
N GLY A 168 -10.78 1.81 20.28
CA GLY A 168 -12.14 2.35 20.31
C GLY A 168 -12.76 2.66 18.95
N LEU A 169 -12.33 2.00 17.88
CA LEU A 169 -12.89 2.09 16.53
C LEU A 169 -13.66 0.80 16.19
N PRO A 170 -14.97 0.68 16.48
CA PRO A 170 -15.72 -0.56 16.25
C PRO A 170 -16.22 -0.74 14.80
N GLN A 171 -16.32 0.34 14.00
CA GLN A 171 -16.93 0.35 12.67
C GLN A 171 -15.97 -0.16 11.56
N LEU A 172 -15.22 -1.21 11.85
CA LEU A 172 -14.23 -1.77 10.93
C LEU A 172 -14.89 -2.67 9.89
N HIS A 173 -14.34 -2.64 8.69
CA HIS A 173 -14.74 -3.52 7.60
C HIS A 173 -13.49 -4.07 6.89
N ARG A 174 -13.43 -5.40 6.75
CA ARG A 174 -12.29 -6.02 6.12
C ARG A 174 -12.29 -5.76 4.62
N TRP A 175 -11.19 -5.23 4.13
CA TRP A 175 -10.91 -4.98 2.73
C TRP A 175 -9.58 -5.63 2.36
N SER A 176 -9.65 -6.91 2.01
CA SER A 176 -8.48 -7.67 1.56
C SER A 176 -7.93 -7.12 0.25
N ARG A 177 -6.69 -7.48 -0.03
CA ARG A 177 -6.03 -7.16 -1.29
C ARG A 177 -6.07 -8.37 -2.21
N GLY A 178 -5.92 -8.12 -3.51
CA GLY A 178 -5.77 -9.15 -4.52
C GLY A 178 -4.42 -9.01 -5.23
N VAL A 179 -4.12 -9.99 -6.06
CA VAL A 179 -2.99 -10.03 -6.97
C VAL A 179 -3.51 -10.33 -8.38
N ASP A 180 -2.89 -9.72 -9.37
CA ASP A 180 -3.19 -10.00 -10.80
C ASP A 180 -2.54 -11.32 -11.20
N LEU A 181 -3.34 -12.39 -11.21
CA LEU A 181 -2.90 -13.74 -11.58
C LEU A 181 -2.57 -13.89 -13.08
N ALA A 182 -2.96 -12.95 -13.93
CA ALA A 182 -2.54 -12.93 -15.32
C ALA A 182 -1.11 -12.40 -15.50
N CYS A 183 -0.68 -11.53 -14.58
CA CYS A 183 0.66 -10.97 -14.56
C CYS A 183 1.61 -11.81 -13.69
N PHE A 184 1.19 -12.11 -12.45
CA PHE A 184 1.98 -12.87 -11.47
C PHE A 184 1.64 -14.35 -11.55
N THR A 185 2.50 -15.11 -12.24
CA THR A 185 2.34 -16.54 -12.52
C THR A 185 3.68 -17.25 -12.39
N PRO A 186 3.72 -18.54 -12.00
CA PRO A 186 4.94 -19.32 -11.96
C PRO A 186 5.67 -19.42 -13.29
N ASP A 187 4.94 -19.27 -14.41
CA ASP A 187 5.48 -19.34 -15.76
C ASP A 187 6.13 -18.03 -16.25
N ALA A 188 6.22 -17.00 -15.39
CA ALA A 188 6.86 -15.75 -15.75
C ALA A 188 8.37 -15.98 -15.97
N PRO A 189 8.95 -15.55 -17.13
CA PRO A 189 10.35 -15.82 -17.43
C PRO A 189 11.27 -15.10 -16.43
N PRO A 190 12.22 -15.83 -15.81
CA PRO A 190 13.20 -15.22 -14.93
C PRO A 190 14.03 -14.15 -15.66
N PRO A 191 14.50 -13.12 -14.98
CA PRO A 191 15.36 -12.12 -15.58
C PRO A 191 16.74 -12.73 -15.91
N PRO A 192 17.38 -12.30 -17.03
CA PRO A 192 18.67 -12.85 -17.44
C PRO A 192 19.77 -12.72 -16.39
N GLU A 193 19.67 -11.69 -15.53
CA GLU A 193 20.59 -11.48 -14.41
C GLU A 193 20.62 -12.64 -13.41
N PHE A 194 19.62 -13.53 -13.42
CA PHE A 194 19.58 -14.69 -12.51
C PHE A 194 20.33 -15.92 -13.05
N ALA A 195 20.70 -15.93 -14.34
CA ALA A 195 21.25 -17.11 -15.00
C ALA A 195 22.55 -17.62 -14.34
N ASP A 196 23.41 -16.68 -13.95
CA ASP A 196 24.75 -17.00 -13.41
C ASP A 196 24.82 -16.83 -11.88
N LEU A 197 23.68 -16.57 -11.20
CA LEU A 197 23.68 -16.40 -9.75
C LEU A 197 23.73 -17.75 -9.01
N PRO A 198 24.64 -17.90 -8.02
CA PRO A 198 24.62 -19.04 -7.11
C PRO A 198 23.27 -19.22 -6.41
N ARG A 199 22.76 -20.45 -6.40
CA ARG A 199 21.51 -20.79 -5.73
C ARG A 199 21.78 -21.24 -4.28
N PRO A 200 20.79 -21.07 -3.35
CA PRO A 200 19.46 -20.51 -3.59
C PRO A 200 19.48 -18.99 -3.80
N ILE A 201 18.58 -18.50 -4.67
CA ILE A 201 18.34 -17.07 -4.87
C ILE A 201 17.30 -16.59 -3.82
N GLN A 202 17.77 -15.79 -2.89
CA GLN A 202 16.94 -15.13 -1.90
C GLN A 202 16.54 -13.74 -2.42
N LEU A 203 15.25 -13.48 -2.53
CA LEU A 203 14.71 -12.26 -3.13
C LEU A 203 14.06 -11.36 -2.09
N TYR A 204 14.40 -10.09 -2.10
CA TYR A 204 13.63 -9.00 -1.51
C TYR A 204 13.00 -8.14 -2.61
N VAL A 205 11.75 -7.77 -2.45
CA VAL A 205 11.05 -6.81 -3.31
C VAL A 205 10.37 -5.76 -2.46
N GLY A 206 10.61 -4.50 -2.77
CA GLY A 206 9.95 -3.41 -2.10
C GLY A 206 10.73 -2.09 -2.13
N ARG A 207 10.20 -1.10 -1.42
CA ARG A 207 10.90 0.17 -1.20
C ARG A 207 12.17 -0.07 -0.41
N VAL A 208 13.28 0.50 -0.87
CA VAL A 208 14.58 0.37 -0.21
C VAL A 208 14.72 1.49 0.83
N ALA A 209 14.29 1.20 2.06
CA ALA A 209 14.26 2.15 3.16
C ALA A 209 14.58 1.47 4.50
N VAL A 210 15.02 2.25 5.48
CA VAL A 210 15.50 1.76 6.78
C VAL A 210 14.45 0.91 7.51
N GLU A 211 13.19 1.34 7.48
CA GLU A 211 12.06 0.64 8.13
C GLU A 211 11.76 -0.74 7.52
N LYS A 212 12.31 -1.04 6.34
CA LYS A 212 12.14 -2.35 5.69
C LYS A 212 13.16 -3.38 6.13
N ASN A 213 14.12 -3.01 7.00
CA ASN A 213 15.07 -3.91 7.63
C ASN A 213 15.87 -4.77 6.63
N ILE A 214 16.18 -4.20 5.45
CA ILE A 214 16.85 -4.91 4.35
C ILE A 214 18.29 -5.28 4.75
N GLY A 215 18.95 -4.46 5.58
CA GLY A 215 20.28 -4.78 6.11
C GLY A 215 20.32 -6.13 6.83
N ALA A 216 19.30 -6.47 7.62
CA ALA A 216 19.23 -7.79 8.27
C ALA A 216 19.04 -8.93 7.24
N PHE A 217 18.33 -8.70 6.14
CA PHE A 217 18.24 -9.64 5.03
C PHE A 217 19.60 -9.83 4.34
N LEU A 218 20.31 -8.74 4.06
CA LEU A 218 21.61 -8.81 3.39
C LEU A 218 22.70 -9.42 4.29
N ALA A 219 22.66 -9.15 5.59
CA ALA A 219 23.63 -9.68 6.56
C ALA A 219 23.36 -11.12 7.01
N ASN A 220 22.26 -11.78 6.59
CA ASN A 220 21.99 -13.15 7.01
C ASN A 220 23.08 -14.12 6.48
N GLY A 221 23.44 -15.12 7.27
CA GLY A 221 24.51 -16.08 6.96
C GLY A 221 24.09 -17.22 6.02
N TYR A 222 22.90 -17.23 5.46
CA TYR A 222 22.45 -18.28 4.54
C TYR A 222 23.19 -18.22 3.21
N PRO A 223 23.55 -19.38 2.61
CA PRO A 223 24.28 -19.44 1.35
C PRO A 223 23.41 -18.98 0.17
N GLY A 224 24.06 -18.79 -0.98
CA GLY A 224 23.42 -18.38 -2.23
C GLY A 224 23.42 -16.86 -2.45
N SER A 225 22.63 -16.42 -3.42
CA SER A 225 22.61 -15.02 -3.86
C SER A 225 21.48 -14.24 -3.19
N LYS A 226 21.78 -13.02 -2.77
CA LYS A 226 20.80 -12.08 -2.20
C LYS A 226 20.48 -11.00 -3.22
N VAL A 227 19.23 -10.96 -3.64
CA VAL A 227 18.75 -10.06 -4.68
C VAL A 227 17.76 -9.07 -4.11
N VAL A 228 17.99 -7.79 -4.38
CA VAL A 228 17.12 -6.68 -3.97
C VAL A 228 16.50 -6.05 -5.21
N VAL A 229 15.18 -6.09 -5.30
CA VAL A 229 14.39 -5.43 -6.36
C VAL A 229 13.60 -4.28 -5.76
N GLY A 230 13.93 -3.07 -6.17
CA GLY A 230 13.29 -1.86 -5.68
C GLY A 230 14.21 -0.65 -5.74
N ASP A 231 13.68 0.44 -5.21
CA ASP A 231 14.38 1.72 -5.14
C ASP A 231 13.99 2.44 -3.83
N GLY A 232 14.82 3.38 -3.40
CA GLY A 232 14.53 4.19 -2.22
C GLY A 232 15.76 4.79 -1.55
N PRO A 233 15.54 5.58 -0.49
CA PRO A 233 16.57 6.43 0.10
C PRO A 233 17.75 5.68 0.72
N ALA A 234 17.60 4.40 1.06
CA ALA A 234 18.67 3.60 1.65
C ALA A 234 19.48 2.79 0.60
N LEU A 235 19.18 2.90 -0.70
CA LEU A 235 19.78 2.07 -1.74
C LEU A 235 21.30 2.21 -1.81
N GLU A 236 21.79 3.44 -1.91
CA GLU A 236 23.24 3.68 -2.07
C GLU A 236 24.03 3.26 -0.81
N THR A 237 23.48 3.50 0.38
CA THR A 237 24.10 3.03 1.64
C THR A 237 24.17 1.51 1.67
N LEU A 238 23.06 0.82 1.35
CA LEU A 238 23.03 -0.64 1.36
C LEU A 238 23.94 -1.27 0.30
N ARG A 239 24.11 -0.63 -0.86
CA ARG A 239 25.09 -1.07 -1.87
C ARG A 239 26.52 -0.95 -1.39
N ALA A 240 26.84 0.13 -0.67
CA ALA A 240 28.19 0.34 -0.12
C ALA A 240 28.48 -0.66 1.02
N ASP A 241 27.52 -0.92 1.89
CA ASP A 241 27.66 -1.79 3.04
C ASP A 241 27.62 -3.30 2.66
N HIS A 242 26.98 -3.64 1.54
CA HIS A 242 26.77 -5.02 1.07
C HIS A 242 27.11 -5.16 -0.42
N PRO A 243 28.39 -5.03 -0.83
CA PRO A 243 28.80 -5.10 -2.23
C PRO A 243 28.57 -6.48 -2.88
N GLU A 244 28.38 -7.53 -2.09
CA GLU A 244 28.01 -8.88 -2.53
C GLU A 244 26.52 -9.01 -2.91
N GLY A 245 25.68 -8.04 -2.55
CA GLY A 245 24.25 -8.02 -2.86
C GLY A 245 23.97 -7.61 -4.30
N HIS A 246 22.98 -8.24 -4.91
CA HIS A 246 22.55 -7.93 -6.29
C HIS A 246 21.37 -6.97 -6.29
N PHE A 247 21.60 -5.72 -6.65
CA PHE A 247 20.57 -4.66 -6.66
C PHE A 247 20.08 -4.39 -8.08
N LEU A 248 18.91 -4.90 -8.45
CA LEU A 248 18.38 -4.83 -9.81
C LEU A 248 17.57 -3.56 -10.10
N GLY A 249 17.46 -2.67 -9.10
CA GLY A 249 16.62 -1.49 -9.23
C GLY A 249 15.13 -1.85 -9.31
N ARG A 250 14.33 -0.88 -9.75
CA ARG A 250 12.88 -1.03 -9.78
C ARG A 250 12.43 -1.89 -10.96
N ARG A 251 11.55 -2.86 -10.70
CA ARG A 251 10.87 -3.69 -11.70
C ARG A 251 9.35 -3.61 -11.51
N THR A 252 8.59 -3.80 -12.58
CA THR A 252 7.12 -3.79 -12.58
C THR A 252 6.57 -4.83 -13.56
N GLY A 253 5.28 -5.15 -13.42
CA GLY A 253 4.59 -6.05 -14.33
C GLY A 253 5.28 -7.41 -14.48
N ARG A 254 5.36 -7.92 -15.72
CA ARG A 254 5.97 -9.22 -16.00
C ARG A 254 7.44 -9.33 -15.63
N GLY A 255 8.21 -8.23 -15.72
CA GLY A 255 9.60 -8.24 -15.28
C GLY A 255 9.74 -8.45 -13.76
N LEU A 256 8.82 -7.91 -12.96
CA LEU A 256 8.76 -8.19 -11.53
C LEU A 256 8.28 -9.61 -11.25
N ALA A 257 7.27 -10.08 -11.97
CA ALA A 257 6.78 -11.45 -11.83
C ALA A 257 7.89 -12.48 -12.13
N GLY A 258 8.73 -12.21 -13.13
CA GLY A 258 9.90 -13.04 -13.44
C GLY A 258 10.94 -13.08 -12.32
N CYS A 259 11.13 -11.96 -11.59
CA CYS A 259 12.02 -11.95 -10.43
C CYS A 259 11.48 -12.88 -9.32
N TYR A 260 10.17 -12.87 -9.06
CA TYR A 260 9.57 -13.82 -8.11
C TYR A 260 9.70 -15.25 -8.60
N ALA A 261 9.22 -15.57 -9.82
CA ALA A 261 9.21 -16.93 -10.36
C ALA A 261 10.60 -17.55 -10.46
N GLY A 262 11.64 -16.73 -10.69
CA GLY A 262 13.03 -17.18 -10.76
C GLY A 262 13.74 -17.36 -9.42
N ALA A 263 13.18 -16.84 -8.33
CA ALA A 263 13.76 -16.92 -6.99
C ALA A 263 13.38 -18.24 -6.28
N ASP A 264 14.23 -18.70 -5.38
CA ASP A 264 13.98 -19.89 -4.58
C ASP A 264 13.19 -19.56 -3.31
N VAL A 265 13.35 -18.34 -2.78
CA VAL A 265 12.61 -17.85 -1.63
C VAL A 265 12.47 -16.33 -1.67
N PHE A 266 11.29 -15.83 -1.37
CA PHE A 266 11.04 -14.41 -1.11
C PHE A 266 11.17 -14.13 0.39
N VAL A 267 12.06 -13.20 0.75
CA VAL A 267 12.30 -12.82 2.15
C VAL A 267 11.65 -11.49 2.45
N PHE A 268 10.82 -11.44 3.49
CA PHE A 268 10.09 -10.25 3.92
C PHE A 268 10.52 -9.79 5.31
N PRO A 269 11.62 -9.02 5.42
CA PRO A 269 12.21 -8.65 6.72
C PRO A 269 11.51 -7.47 7.40
N SER A 270 10.50 -6.88 6.76
CA SER A 270 9.79 -5.70 7.26
C SER A 270 8.91 -6.02 8.46
N ARG A 271 8.95 -5.15 9.48
CA ARG A 271 8.14 -5.26 10.71
C ARG A 271 6.94 -4.31 10.76
N THR A 272 6.79 -3.42 9.79
CA THR A 272 5.86 -2.29 9.84
C THR A 272 4.79 -2.30 8.75
N ASP A 273 4.71 -3.35 7.95
CA ASP A 273 3.73 -3.44 6.88
C ASP A 273 2.35 -3.88 7.38
N THR A 274 1.31 -3.22 6.90
CA THR A 274 -0.07 -3.55 7.25
C THR A 274 -0.65 -4.75 6.50
N PHE A 275 -0.07 -5.11 5.34
CA PHE A 275 -0.54 -6.24 4.53
C PHE A 275 0.57 -6.99 3.78
N GLY A 276 1.51 -6.27 3.14
CA GLY A 276 2.57 -6.89 2.33
C GLY A 276 2.07 -7.48 1.01
N LEU A 277 1.61 -6.63 0.08
CA LEU A 277 1.21 -7.05 -1.28
C LEU A 277 2.25 -7.93 -1.98
N VAL A 278 3.51 -7.65 -1.76
CA VAL A 278 4.65 -8.39 -2.31
C VAL A 278 4.68 -9.88 -1.90
N MET A 279 4.12 -10.21 -0.73
CA MET A 279 4.02 -11.62 -0.29
C MET A 279 3.01 -12.41 -1.12
N ILE A 280 1.84 -11.82 -1.41
CA ILE A 280 0.84 -12.51 -2.26
C ILE A 280 1.26 -12.56 -3.73
N GLU A 281 2.10 -11.62 -4.19
CA GLU A 281 2.73 -11.67 -5.52
C GLU A 281 3.73 -12.80 -5.62
N ALA A 282 4.60 -12.96 -4.60
CA ALA A 282 5.54 -14.09 -4.52
C ALA A 282 4.79 -15.43 -4.53
N LEU A 283 3.77 -15.59 -3.68
CA LEU A 283 2.96 -16.81 -3.62
C LEU A 283 2.24 -17.10 -4.94
N ALA A 284 1.73 -16.06 -5.64
CA ALA A 284 1.12 -16.21 -6.96
C ALA A 284 2.11 -16.68 -8.02
N CYS A 285 3.39 -16.32 -7.90
CA CYS A 285 4.47 -16.80 -8.74
C CYS A 285 5.05 -18.16 -8.30
N GLY A 286 4.47 -18.81 -7.27
CA GLY A 286 4.93 -20.10 -6.77
C GLY A 286 6.14 -20.02 -5.85
N THR A 287 6.59 -18.81 -5.47
CA THR A 287 7.78 -18.60 -4.64
C THR A 287 7.41 -18.66 -3.15
N PRO A 288 8.03 -19.53 -2.35
CA PRO A 288 7.80 -19.57 -0.91
C PRO A 288 8.24 -18.27 -0.23
N VAL A 289 7.52 -17.92 0.85
CA VAL A 289 7.73 -16.68 1.59
C VAL A 289 8.31 -16.99 2.97
N ALA A 290 9.42 -16.32 3.32
CA ALA A 290 9.98 -16.24 4.66
C ALA A 290 9.73 -14.83 5.22
N ALA A 291 8.92 -14.71 6.33
CA ALA A 291 8.53 -13.44 6.92
C ALA A 291 8.68 -13.44 8.46
#